data_d7679f8abadce80a88f654bdcad9f3a1
#
_entry.id   d7679f8abadce80a88f654bdcad9f3a1
#
_cell.length_a   1.000
_cell.length_b   1.000
_cell.length_c   1.000
_cell.angle_alpha   90.00
_cell.angle_beta   90.00
_cell.angle_gamma   90.00
#
_symmetry.space_group_name_H-M   'P 1'
#
loop_
_entity.id
_entity.type
_entity.pdbx_description
1 polymer ?
#
loop_
_entity_poly.entity_id
_entity_poly.type
_entity_poly.pdbx_seq_one_letter_code
_entity_poly.pdbx_strand_id
1 'polypeptide(L)'
;MSERIITVVAALIRDQDGRVLVVRKRGTVAFMQPGGKRRVGESDIAALSREIAEELGCRIKNTSVQVLGVFDCAAANEPGFQLNAALYVVDVEGPIKPAGEIDQMVWIDPHALPDLPFAPLTRDHVLPLARLLQ
;
A
#
# COMPACT_ATOMS: atom_id res chain seq x y z
N MET A 1 3.43 14.07 26.43
CA MET A 1 4.31 13.47 25.42
C MET A 1 3.62 13.50 24.07
N SER A 2 4.35 13.92 23.07
CA SER A 2 3.82 13.91 21.73
C SER A 2 3.81 12.47 21.18
N GLU A 3 2.73 12.10 20.56
CA GLU A 3 2.66 10.83 19.84
C GLU A 3 3.47 10.93 18.55
N ARG A 4 4.14 9.85 18.21
CA ARG A 4 4.90 9.76 16.96
C ARG A 4 4.04 9.07 15.92
N ILE A 5 3.36 9.87 15.13
CA ILE A 5 2.41 9.39 14.12
C ILE A 5 2.92 9.75 12.74
N ILE A 6 2.93 8.74 11.86
CA ILE A 6 3.24 8.92 10.45
C ILE A 6 1.93 8.76 9.69
N THR A 7 1.54 9.78 8.95
CA THR A 7 0.31 9.76 8.15
C THR A 7 0.66 9.45 6.69
N VAL A 8 0.04 8.41 6.15
CA VAL A 8 0.31 7.93 4.79
C VAL A 8 -0.99 7.66 4.04
N VAL A 9 -0.85 7.55 2.73
CA VAL A 9 -1.88 6.99 1.84
C VAL A 9 -1.36 5.67 1.30
N ALA A 10 -2.24 4.70 1.13
CA ALA A 10 -1.86 3.36 0.68
C ALA A 10 -2.91 2.79 -0.28
N ALA A 11 -2.45 1.94 -1.19
CA ALA A 11 -3.31 1.33 -2.20
C ALA A 11 -3.43 -0.16 -2.03
N LEU A 12 -4.66 -0.67 -2.16
CA LEU A 12 -4.94 -2.06 -2.41
C LEU A 12 -5.18 -2.22 -3.92
N ILE A 13 -4.23 -2.86 -4.59
CA ILE A 13 -4.27 -3.12 -6.03
C ILE A 13 -4.48 -4.61 -6.24
N ARG A 14 -5.50 -4.99 -7.00
CA ARG A 14 -5.82 -6.38 -7.29
C ARG A 14 -5.69 -6.67 -8.77
N ASP A 15 -5.29 -7.89 -9.10
CA ASP A 15 -5.33 -8.37 -10.47
C ASP A 15 -6.70 -9.02 -10.76
N GLN A 16 -6.85 -9.57 -11.96
CA GLN A 16 -8.10 -10.20 -12.40
C GLN A 16 -8.48 -11.43 -11.58
N ASP A 17 -7.49 -12.08 -10.96
CA ASP A 17 -7.71 -13.27 -10.15
C ASP A 17 -7.91 -12.95 -8.67
N GLY A 18 -7.95 -11.67 -8.31
CA GLY A 18 -8.13 -11.25 -6.92
C GLY A 18 -6.85 -11.27 -6.10
N ARG A 19 -5.70 -11.46 -6.73
CA ARG A 19 -4.41 -11.37 -6.03
C ARG A 19 -4.09 -9.92 -5.73
N VAL A 20 -3.45 -9.70 -4.59
CA VAL A 20 -3.10 -8.38 -4.07
C VAL A 20 -1.62 -8.11 -4.32
N LEU A 21 -1.33 -6.91 -4.79
CA LEU A 21 0.05 -6.47 -4.99
C LEU A 21 0.64 -5.98 -3.67
N VAL A 22 1.77 -6.56 -3.30
CA VAL A 22 2.60 -6.07 -2.18
C VAL A 22 4.00 -5.79 -2.70
N VAL A 23 4.65 -4.83 -2.06
CA VAL A 23 5.98 -4.33 -2.46
C VAL A 23 6.92 -4.33 -1.27
N ARG A 24 8.22 -4.37 -1.56
CA ARG A 24 9.25 -4.22 -0.54
C ARG A 24 10.21 -3.14 -0.95
N LYS A 25 10.51 -2.25 -0.02
CA LYS A 25 11.50 -1.19 -0.23
C LYS A 25 12.91 -1.75 -0.04
N ARG A 26 13.85 -1.23 -0.83
CA ARG A 26 15.26 -1.60 -0.71
C ARG A 26 15.74 -1.38 0.72
N GLY A 27 16.43 -2.38 1.26
CA GLY A 27 16.96 -2.30 2.61
C GLY A 27 15.96 -2.60 3.72
N THR A 28 14.71 -2.95 3.38
CA THR A 28 13.69 -3.34 4.38
C THR A 28 13.34 -4.81 4.23
N VAL A 29 12.64 -5.36 5.22
CA VAL A 29 12.29 -6.78 5.28
C VAL A 29 10.82 -7.02 4.92
N ALA A 30 9.92 -6.19 5.42
CA ALA A 30 8.48 -6.44 5.31
C ALA A 30 7.92 -6.00 3.97
N PHE A 31 7.04 -6.83 3.41
CA PHE A 31 6.22 -6.47 2.26
C PHE A 31 5.05 -5.62 2.73
N MET A 32 4.72 -4.60 1.95
CA MET A 32 3.75 -3.59 2.32
C MET A 32 2.92 -3.15 1.11
N GLN A 33 1.95 -2.28 1.36
CA GLN A 33 1.17 -1.69 0.27
C GLN A 33 1.95 -0.59 -0.43
N PRO A 34 1.74 -0.41 -1.75
CA PRO A 34 2.22 0.79 -2.42
C PRO A 34 1.61 2.03 -1.80
N GLY A 35 2.40 3.09 -1.67
CA GLY A 35 1.94 4.35 -1.10
C GLY A 35 3.05 5.08 -0.39
N GLY A 36 2.67 6.10 0.37
CA GLY A 36 3.65 6.91 1.12
C GLY A 36 3.04 8.15 1.73
N LYS A 37 3.90 9.06 2.15
CA LYS A 37 3.51 10.29 2.82
C LYS A 37 2.97 11.32 1.83
N ARG A 38 1.95 12.08 2.25
CA ARG A 38 1.50 13.23 1.47
C ARG A 38 2.52 14.37 1.57
N ARG A 39 2.68 15.09 0.47
CA ARG A 39 3.39 16.36 0.48
C ARG A 39 2.41 17.48 0.82
N VAL A 40 2.94 18.60 1.29
CA VAL A 40 2.12 19.78 1.59
C VAL A 40 1.30 20.18 0.36
N GLY A 41 -0.01 20.34 0.56
CA GLY A 41 -0.94 20.72 -0.51
C GLY A 41 -1.47 19.59 -1.37
N GLU A 42 -0.99 18.37 -1.18
CA GLU A 42 -1.52 17.22 -1.92
C GLU A 42 -2.80 16.67 -1.26
N SER A 43 -3.79 16.33 -2.09
CA SER A 43 -4.89 15.47 -1.67
C SER A 43 -4.38 14.03 -1.51
N ASP A 44 -5.19 13.18 -0.87
CA ASP A 44 -4.85 11.75 -0.76
C ASP A 44 -4.63 11.12 -2.13
N ILE A 45 -5.51 11.40 -3.09
CA ILE A 45 -5.42 10.78 -4.41
C ILE A 45 -4.24 11.32 -5.21
N ALA A 46 -3.92 12.62 -5.09
CA ALA A 46 -2.73 13.17 -5.72
C ALA A 46 -1.46 12.53 -5.18
N ALA A 47 -1.38 12.38 -3.85
CA ALA A 47 -0.24 11.72 -3.22
C ALA A 47 -0.13 10.26 -3.64
N LEU A 48 -1.25 9.54 -3.65
CA LEU A 48 -1.26 8.13 -4.03
C LEU A 48 -0.88 7.95 -5.50
N SER A 49 -1.37 8.81 -6.39
CA SER A 49 -1.01 8.78 -7.82
C SER A 49 0.49 9.00 -8.02
N ARG A 50 1.05 9.95 -7.30
CA ARG A 50 2.48 10.23 -7.35
C ARG A 50 3.31 9.04 -6.85
N GLU A 51 2.93 8.47 -5.70
CA GLU A 51 3.64 7.34 -5.12
C GLU A 51 3.56 6.10 -6.02
N ILE A 52 2.41 5.81 -6.60
CA ILE A 52 2.26 4.68 -7.52
C ILE A 52 3.11 4.87 -8.77
N ALA A 53 3.16 6.09 -9.31
CA ALA A 53 4.03 6.39 -10.44
C ALA A 53 5.51 6.19 -10.10
N GLU A 54 5.94 6.64 -8.92
CA GLU A 54 7.33 6.50 -8.47
C GLU A 54 7.71 5.05 -8.18
N GLU A 55 6.81 4.28 -7.57
CA GLU A 55 7.10 2.92 -7.09
C GLU A 55 6.84 1.83 -8.12
N LEU A 56 5.87 2.03 -9.01
CA LEU A 56 5.40 1.01 -9.94
C LEU A 56 5.42 1.43 -11.40
N GLY A 57 5.67 2.71 -11.69
CA GLY A 57 5.73 3.22 -13.05
C GLY A 57 4.40 3.23 -13.79
N CYS A 58 3.29 3.12 -13.09
CA CYS A 58 1.96 3.07 -13.70
C CYS A 58 1.08 4.21 -13.19
N ARG A 59 -0.16 4.28 -13.68
CA ARG A 59 -1.12 5.33 -13.35
C ARG A 59 -2.39 4.74 -12.77
N ILE A 60 -3.01 5.47 -11.86
CA ILE A 60 -4.30 5.11 -11.29
C ILE A 60 -5.40 5.43 -12.32
N LYS A 61 -6.33 4.50 -12.50
CA LYS A 61 -7.61 4.78 -13.16
C LYS A 61 -8.46 5.59 -12.21
N ASN A 62 -8.64 6.88 -12.48
CA ASN A 62 -9.32 7.79 -11.56
C ASN A 62 -10.75 7.36 -11.22
N THR A 63 -11.45 6.73 -12.17
CA THR A 63 -12.82 6.25 -11.96
C THR A 63 -12.91 5.02 -11.07
N SER A 64 -11.79 4.37 -10.77
CA SER A 64 -11.74 3.13 -10.00
C SER A 64 -11.56 3.34 -8.51
N VAL A 65 -11.24 4.54 -8.08
CA VAL A 65 -10.82 4.81 -6.69
C VAL A 65 -11.99 4.64 -5.73
N GLN A 66 -11.81 3.79 -4.72
CA GLN A 66 -12.80 3.61 -3.65
C GLN A 66 -12.08 3.66 -2.31
N VAL A 67 -12.60 4.48 -1.39
CA VAL A 67 -12.04 4.54 -0.05
C VAL A 67 -12.41 3.27 0.72
N LEU A 68 -11.43 2.68 1.39
CA LEU A 68 -11.67 1.56 2.31
C LEU A 68 -11.72 2.00 3.76
N GLY A 69 -11.02 3.04 4.11
CA GLY A 69 -11.03 3.57 5.47
C GLY A 69 -9.68 4.11 5.89
N VAL A 70 -9.59 4.52 7.15
CA VAL A 70 -8.37 4.98 7.78
C VAL A 70 -8.04 4.04 8.92
N PHE A 71 -6.81 3.57 8.98
CA PHE A 71 -6.38 2.56 9.94
C PHE A 71 -5.16 3.01 10.70
N ASP A 72 -5.14 2.69 12.01
CA ASP A 72 -4.00 2.93 12.87
C ASP A 72 -3.30 1.62 13.17
N CYS A 73 -1.99 1.59 13.07
CA CYS A 73 -1.19 0.41 13.37
C CYS A 73 0.25 0.82 13.64
N ALA A 74 1.08 -0.15 14.05
CA ALA A 74 2.50 0.11 14.20
C ALA A 74 3.16 0.35 12.84
N ALA A 75 4.12 1.26 12.78
CA ALA A 75 4.91 1.49 11.58
C ALA A 75 5.92 0.35 11.40
N ALA A 76 6.04 -0.17 10.16
CA ALA A 76 6.87 -1.34 9.89
C ALA A 76 8.37 -1.06 10.03
N ASN A 77 8.81 0.12 9.57
CA ASN A 77 10.24 0.42 9.43
C ASN A 77 10.71 1.52 10.38
N GLU A 78 9.86 1.99 11.27
CA GLU A 78 10.17 3.09 12.18
C GLU A 78 9.72 2.72 13.58
N PRO A 79 10.59 2.05 14.36
CA PRO A 79 10.25 1.61 15.71
C PRO A 79 9.77 2.76 16.59
N GLY A 80 8.72 2.52 17.37
CA GLY A 80 8.15 3.51 18.27
C GLY A 80 7.17 4.47 17.60
N PHE A 81 6.95 4.36 16.27
CA PHE A 81 5.99 5.19 15.55
C PHE A 81 4.70 4.42 15.30
N GLN A 82 3.59 5.17 15.33
CA GLN A 82 2.29 4.69 14.85
C GLN A 82 2.08 5.17 13.42
N LEU A 83 1.42 4.33 12.64
CA LEU A 83 1.03 4.65 11.27
C LEU A 83 -0.45 4.96 11.25
N ASN A 84 -0.82 6.09 10.63
CA ASN A 84 -2.21 6.42 10.30
C ASN A 84 -2.33 6.36 8.78
N ALA A 85 -3.03 5.36 8.26
CA ALA A 85 -3.05 5.07 6.83
C ALA A 85 -4.46 5.22 6.26
N ALA A 86 -4.60 6.10 5.26
CA ALA A 86 -5.80 6.16 4.44
C ALA A 86 -5.65 5.14 3.32
N LEU A 87 -6.52 4.15 3.30
CA LEU A 87 -6.45 3.02 2.39
C LEU A 87 -7.51 3.12 1.29
N TYR A 88 -7.10 2.94 0.05
CA TYR A 88 -7.95 3.00 -1.13
C TYR A 88 -7.77 1.75 -1.97
N VAL A 89 -8.89 1.22 -2.52
CA VAL A 89 -8.82 0.27 -3.63
C VAL A 89 -8.69 1.06 -4.90
N VAL A 90 -7.75 0.70 -5.75
CA VAL A 90 -7.55 1.34 -7.05
C VAL A 90 -7.22 0.31 -8.11
N ASP A 91 -7.64 0.60 -9.35
CA ASP A 91 -7.13 -0.09 -10.52
C ASP A 91 -6.08 0.79 -11.18
N VAL A 92 -5.10 0.16 -11.79
CA VAL A 92 -4.00 0.89 -12.44
C VAL A 92 -3.94 0.57 -13.92
N GLU A 93 -3.34 1.48 -14.67
CA GLU A 93 -3.13 1.37 -16.11
C GLU A 93 -1.64 1.42 -16.40
N GLY A 94 -1.25 0.64 -17.39
CA GLY A 94 0.13 0.58 -17.86
C GLY A 94 0.89 -0.58 -17.23
N PRO A 95 2.10 -0.83 -17.72
CA PRO A 95 2.96 -1.88 -17.17
C PRO A 95 3.31 -1.57 -15.72
N ILE A 96 3.30 -2.60 -14.89
CA ILE A 96 3.66 -2.50 -13.48
C ILE A 96 5.07 -3.08 -13.32
N LYS A 97 6.01 -2.28 -12.85
CA LYS A 97 7.39 -2.70 -12.61
C LYS A 97 7.91 -2.05 -11.34
N PRO A 98 8.72 -2.76 -10.54
CA PRO A 98 9.39 -2.11 -9.42
C PRO A 98 10.24 -0.95 -9.91
N ALA A 99 10.10 0.20 -9.25
CA ALA A 99 10.82 1.42 -9.58
C ALA A 99 11.14 2.17 -8.29
N GLY A 100 11.99 3.20 -8.40
CA GLY A 100 12.38 4.00 -7.24
C GLY A 100 12.99 3.15 -6.16
N GLU A 101 12.44 3.24 -4.96
CA GLU A 101 12.92 2.50 -3.79
C GLU A 101 12.46 1.05 -3.73
N ILE A 102 11.56 0.63 -4.61
CA ILE A 102 11.00 -0.72 -4.60
C ILE A 102 11.98 -1.68 -5.27
N ASP A 103 12.42 -2.70 -4.53
CA ASP A 103 13.32 -3.71 -5.08
C ASP A 103 12.60 -5.01 -5.44
N GLN A 104 11.40 -5.22 -4.91
CA GLN A 104 10.64 -6.43 -5.19
C GLN A 104 9.15 -6.17 -5.09
N MET A 105 8.38 -6.82 -5.96
CA MET A 105 6.92 -6.84 -5.87
C MET A 105 6.44 -8.28 -6.03
N VAL A 106 5.33 -8.60 -5.36
CA VAL A 106 4.74 -9.93 -5.39
C VAL A 106 3.22 -9.79 -5.44
N TRP A 107 2.59 -10.57 -6.30
CA TRP A 107 1.14 -10.77 -6.30
C TRP A 107 0.81 -11.94 -5.38
N ILE A 108 -0.04 -11.72 -4.38
CA ILE A 108 -0.37 -12.76 -3.40
C ILE A 108 -1.87 -13.03 -3.38
N ASP A 109 -2.20 -14.31 -3.16
CA ASP A 109 -3.58 -14.73 -2.94
C ASP A 109 -3.94 -14.47 -1.47
N PRO A 110 -4.92 -13.59 -1.17
CA PRO A 110 -5.26 -13.28 0.22
C PRO A 110 -5.87 -14.48 0.97
N HIS A 111 -6.31 -15.51 0.26
CA HIS A 111 -6.85 -16.73 0.86
C HIS A 111 -5.79 -17.82 1.06
N ALA A 112 -4.61 -17.66 0.49
CA ALA A 112 -3.51 -18.62 0.57
C ALA A 112 -2.19 -17.88 0.67
N LEU A 113 -1.91 -17.32 1.86
CA LEU A 113 -0.76 -16.44 2.05
C LEU A 113 0.55 -17.19 1.96
N PRO A 114 1.53 -16.67 1.23
CA PRO A 114 2.89 -17.21 1.26
C PRO A 114 3.56 -16.89 2.58
N ASP A 115 4.65 -17.60 2.86
CA ASP A 115 5.46 -17.37 4.06
C ASP A 115 6.40 -16.17 3.82
N LEU A 116 5.83 -14.98 3.88
CA LEU A 116 6.54 -13.72 3.71
C LEU A 116 6.27 -12.83 4.92
N PRO A 117 7.24 -11.99 5.31
CA PRO A 117 6.98 -10.99 6.35
C PRO A 117 6.13 -9.87 5.79
N PHE A 118 5.03 -9.54 6.46
CA PHE A 118 4.14 -8.46 6.06
C PHE A 118 4.17 -7.33 7.08
N ALA A 119 4.12 -6.09 6.59
CA ALA A 119 3.93 -4.93 7.43
C ALA A 119 2.61 -5.04 8.19
N PRO A 120 2.52 -4.44 9.40
CA PRO A 120 1.29 -4.53 10.21
C PRO A 120 0.03 -4.08 9.47
N LEU A 121 0.09 -2.99 8.71
CA LEU A 121 -1.06 -2.53 7.93
C LEU A 121 -1.54 -3.62 6.95
N THR A 122 -0.60 -4.22 6.24
CA THR A 122 -0.90 -5.27 5.25
C THR A 122 -1.49 -6.50 5.93
N ARG A 123 -0.82 -6.99 6.96
CA ARG A 123 -1.20 -8.21 7.67
C ARG A 123 -2.55 -8.10 8.36
N ASP A 124 -2.76 -7.00 9.09
CA ASP A 124 -3.88 -6.89 10.03
C ASP A 124 -5.12 -6.22 9.41
N HIS A 125 -4.95 -5.43 8.35
CA HIS A 125 -6.07 -4.68 7.75
C HIS A 125 -6.27 -4.97 6.27
N VAL A 126 -5.23 -4.88 5.46
CA VAL A 126 -5.39 -4.99 4.01
C VAL A 126 -5.77 -6.40 3.58
N LEU A 127 -5.04 -7.40 4.03
CA LEU A 127 -5.31 -8.79 3.63
C LEU A 127 -6.67 -9.29 4.12
N PRO A 128 -7.09 -9.01 5.39
CA PRO A 128 -8.45 -9.34 5.79
C PRO A 128 -9.52 -8.67 4.95
N LEU A 129 -9.35 -7.38 4.60
CA LEU A 129 -10.30 -6.68 3.73
C LEU A 129 -10.32 -7.27 2.32
N ALA A 130 -9.16 -7.62 1.79
CA ALA A 130 -9.06 -8.18 0.45
C ALA A 130 -9.84 -9.50 0.32
N ARG A 131 -9.92 -10.29 1.39
CA ARG A 131 -10.72 -11.53 1.39
C ARG A 131 -12.20 -11.26 1.27
N LEU A 132 -12.66 -10.10 1.66
CA LEU A 132 -14.07 -9.70 1.60
C LEU A 132 -14.45 -9.10 0.25
N LEU A 133 -13.49 -8.65 -0.52
CA LEU A 133 -13.70 -8.07 -1.85
C LEU A 133 -13.76 -9.17 -2.90
N GLN A 134 -14.74 -9.09 -3.77
CA GLN A 134 -14.91 -10.08 -4.84
C GLN A 134 -14.60 -9.48 -6.19
#